data_9a427fd186a3a6dc13dceee3295c38af
#
_entry.id   9a427fd186a3a6dc13dceee3295c38af
#
_cell.length_a   1.000
_cell.length_b   1.000
_cell.length_c   1.000
_cell.angle_alpha   90.00
_cell.angle_beta   90.00
_cell.angle_gamma   90.00
#
_symmetry.space_group_name_H-M   'P 1'
#
loop_
_entity.id
_entity.type
_entity.pdbx_description
1 polymer ?
#
loop_
_entity_poly.entity_id
_entity_poly.type
_entity_poly.pdbx_seq_one_letter_code
_entity_poly.pdbx_strand_id
1 'polypeptide(L)'
;MSITKKFIFTFLFFIIPISFSLADIKKVGKFKDWETLVIQESSGKVCFAQSTPVLQAPKTNKRDARLFVTFRPNEKISNEISATAGYEFNKNNTVLATSGNNKFKFDIKQQGFAWMTSNKKENIMVKVM
;
A
#
# COMPACT_ATOMS: atom_id res chain seq x y z
N MET A 1 32.86 1.00 -64.30
CA MET A 1 31.75 1.83 -63.77
C MET A 1 31.03 1.02 -62.74
N SER A 2 31.30 1.28 -61.46
CA SER A 2 30.68 0.56 -60.35
C SER A 2 29.64 1.49 -59.69
N ILE A 3 28.38 1.14 -59.76
CA ILE A 3 27.29 1.87 -59.12
C ILE A 3 27.05 1.22 -57.77
N THR A 4 27.66 1.80 -56.73
CA THR A 4 27.38 1.41 -55.36
C THR A 4 26.03 1.96 -54.96
N LYS A 5 24.97 1.12 -54.89
CA LYS A 5 23.68 1.46 -54.30
C LYS A 5 23.83 1.55 -52.80
N LYS A 6 23.81 2.77 -52.25
CA LYS A 6 23.67 3.01 -50.81
C LYS A 6 22.26 2.68 -50.37
N PHE A 7 22.11 1.57 -49.65
CA PHE A 7 20.88 1.23 -48.95
C PHE A 7 20.78 2.13 -47.70
N ILE A 8 19.94 3.14 -47.75
CA ILE A 8 19.60 3.94 -46.58
C ILE A 8 18.54 3.17 -45.83
N PHE A 9 18.96 2.50 -44.75
CA PHE A 9 18.05 1.81 -43.81
C PHE A 9 17.44 2.87 -42.88
N THR A 10 16.27 3.39 -43.24
CA THR A 10 15.53 4.31 -42.38
C THR A 10 14.96 3.54 -41.20
N PHE A 11 15.64 3.61 -40.05
CA PHE A 11 15.17 3.03 -38.80
C PHE A 11 14.04 3.91 -38.24
N LEU A 12 12.80 3.54 -38.56
CA LEU A 12 11.61 4.18 -38.03
C LEU A 12 11.48 3.85 -36.54
N PHE A 13 11.96 4.77 -35.68
CA PHE A 13 11.86 4.66 -34.23
C PHE A 13 10.38 4.84 -33.82
N PHE A 14 9.71 3.72 -33.60
CA PHE A 14 8.32 3.69 -33.15
C PHE A 14 8.29 4.09 -31.67
N ILE A 15 8.06 5.38 -31.39
CA ILE A 15 7.85 5.88 -30.02
C ILE A 15 6.48 5.42 -29.57
N ILE A 16 6.44 4.32 -28.81
CA ILE A 16 5.22 3.86 -28.15
C ILE A 16 4.99 4.77 -26.95
N PRO A 17 3.90 5.54 -26.88
CA PRO A 17 3.57 6.32 -25.68
C PRO A 17 3.25 5.33 -24.56
N ILE A 18 4.10 5.27 -23.53
CA ILE A 18 3.82 4.54 -22.30
C ILE A 18 2.79 5.38 -21.54
N SER A 19 1.53 5.03 -21.66
CA SER A 19 0.47 5.62 -20.86
C SER A 19 0.57 5.08 -19.44
N PHE A 20 1.09 5.89 -18.52
CA PHE A 20 0.98 5.61 -17.09
C PHE A 20 -0.48 5.75 -16.70
N SER A 21 -1.16 4.64 -16.52
CA SER A 21 -2.48 4.62 -15.89
C SER A 21 -2.30 4.94 -14.41
N LEU A 22 -2.59 6.16 -14.03
CA LEU A 22 -2.74 6.51 -12.62
C LEU A 22 -3.97 5.77 -12.10
N ALA A 23 -3.77 4.94 -11.07
CA ALA A 23 -4.88 4.28 -10.39
C ALA A 23 -5.81 5.36 -9.83
N ASP A 24 -7.08 5.33 -10.23
CA ASP A 24 -8.08 6.28 -9.75
C ASP A 24 -8.48 5.89 -8.31
N ILE A 25 -8.09 6.72 -7.36
CA ILE A 25 -8.40 6.54 -5.94
C ILE A 25 -9.70 7.27 -5.63
N LYS A 26 -10.74 6.50 -5.32
CA LYS A 26 -12.04 7.04 -4.96
C LYS A 26 -12.25 6.94 -3.45
N LYS A 27 -12.43 8.09 -2.80
CA LYS A 27 -12.90 8.15 -1.42
C LYS A 27 -14.40 7.80 -1.37
N VAL A 28 -14.74 6.77 -0.59
CA VAL A 28 -16.11 6.26 -0.49
C VAL A 28 -16.83 6.83 0.72
N GLY A 29 -16.11 6.99 1.84
CA GLY A 29 -16.72 7.52 3.06
C GLY A 29 -15.72 7.77 4.18
N LYS A 30 -16.24 8.36 5.24
CA LYS A 30 -15.51 8.57 6.49
C LYS A 30 -16.40 8.19 7.66
N PHE A 31 -15.85 7.44 8.61
CA PHE A 31 -16.54 7.06 9.84
C PHE A 31 -15.58 7.23 11.01
N LYS A 32 -15.85 8.21 11.88
CA LYS A 32 -14.95 8.60 12.98
C LYS A 32 -13.54 8.91 12.45
N ASP A 33 -12.54 8.17 12.93
CA ASP A 33 -11.12 8.32 12.57
C ASP A 33 -10.71 7.47 11.36
N TRP A 34 -11.68 6.80 10.71
CA TRP A 34 -11.45 5.94 9.56
C TRP A 34 -11.98 6.54 8.27
N GLU A 35 -11.19 6.45 7.21
CA GLU A 35 -11.61 6.75 5.84
C GLU A 35 -11.61 5.48 5.01
N THR A 36 -12.61 5.32 4.15
CA THR A 36 -12.70 4.20 3.21
C THR A 36 -12.45 4.68 1.79
N LEU A 37 -11.56 3.96 1.12
CA LEU A 37 -11.13 4.25 -0.24
C LEU A 37 -11.22 3.02 -1.11
N VAL A 38 -11.40 3.24 -2.41
CA VAL A 38 -11.40 2.19 -3.43
C VAL A 38 -10.44 2.58 -4.53
N ILE A 39 -9.62 1.62 -4.93
CA ILE A 39 -8.71 1.73 -6.07
C ILE A 39 -9.11 0.67 -7.08
N GLN A 40 -9.17 1.04 -8.36
CA GLN A 40 -9.28 0.08 -9.44
C GLN A 40 -7.89 -0.20 -9.98
N GLU A 41 -7.41 -1.41 -9.77
CA GLU A 41 -6.14 -1.92 -10.30
C GLU A 41 -6.39 -2.88 -11.47
N SER A 42 -5.35 -3.22 -12.21
CA SER A 42 -5.44 -4.23 -13.28
C SER A 42 -5.84 -5.62 -12.76
N SER A 43 -5.43 -5.96 -11.54
CA SER A 43 -5.79 -7.19 -10.83
C SER A 43 -7.21 -7.20 -10.28
N GLY A 44 -7.89 -6.05 -10.26
CA GLY A 44 -9.25 -5.88 -9.77
C GLY A 44 -9.42 -4.75 -8.77
N LYS A 45 -10.55 -4.74 -8.12
CA LYS A 45 -10.88 -3.72 -7.13
C LYS A 45 -10.17 -4.00 -5.81
N VAL A 46 -9.52 -2.98 -5.26
CA VAL A 46 -8.94 -2.96 -3.92
C VAL A 46 -9.71 -1.96 -3.07
N CYS A 47 -10.23 -2.41 -1.95
CA CYS A 47 -10.92 -1.57 -0.98
C CYS A 47 -10.08 -1.51 0.29
N PHE A 48 -9.89 -0.34 0.87
CA PHE A 48 -9.20 -0.24 2.14
C PHE A 48 -9.80 0.84 3.02
N ALA A 49 -9.71 0.61 4.32
CA ALA A 49 -9.94 1.61 5.34
C ALA A 49 -8.58 2.07 5.87
N GLN A 50 -8.40 3.36 6.08
CA GLN A 50 -7.21 3.93 6.68
C GLN A 50 -7.56 4.80 7.87
N SER A 51 -6.70 4.79 8.88
CA SER A 51 -6.79 5.68 10.05
C SER A 51 -5.45 6.38 10.28
N THR A 52 -5.51 7.65 10.60
CA THR A 52 -4.34 8.46 10.99
C THR A 52 -4.24 8.54 12.50
N PRO A 53 -3.04 8.58 13.10
CA PRO A 53 -2.92 8.66 14.54
C PRO A 53 -3.41 10.01 15.08
N VAL A 54 -4.13 9.97 16.19
CA VAL A 54 -4.55 11.16 16.95
C VAL A 54 -3.36 11.79 17.69
N LEU A 55 -2.45 10.94 18.17
CA LEU A 55 -1.23 11.34 18.86
C LEU A 55 -0.01 10.66 18.25
N GLN A 56 1.08 11.39 18.17
CA GLN A 56 2.38 10.86 17.72
C GLN A 56 3.49 11.29 18.71
N ALA A 57 4.46 10.41 18.92
CA ALA A 57 5.66 10.71 19.66
C ALA A 57 6.91 10.46 18.78
N PRO A 58 7.93 11.33 18.84
CA PRO A 58 7.96 12.63 19.51
C PRO A 58 7.03 13.65 18.84
N LYS A 59 6.45 14.56 19.64
CA LYS A 59 5.49 15.58 19.15
C LYS A 59 6.11 16.58 18.16
N THR A 60 7.42 16.72 18.16
CA THR A 60 8.17 17.66 17.31
C THR A 60 8.27 17.21 15.85
N ASN A 61 8.06 15.92 15.56
CA ASN A 61 8.14 15.35 14.20
C ASN A 61 6.80 14.73 13.82
N LYS A 62 5.97 15.51 13.14
CA LYS A 62 4.77 14.94 12.49
C LYS A 62 5.20 14.04 11.34
N ARG A 63 4.70 12.81 11.34
CA ARG A 63 4.97 11.79 10.32
C ARG A 63 3.67 11.38 9.67
N ASP A 64 3.72 10.94 8.43
CA ASP A 64 2.57 10.39 7.71
C ASP A 64 2.37 8.91 8.11
N ALA A 65 2.06 8.70 9.40
CA ALA A 65 1.76 7.38 9.92
C ALA A 65 0.30 7.04 9.66
N ARG A 66 0.04 5.78 9.29
CA ARG A 66 -1.31 5.27 9.03
C ARG A 66 -1.43 3.80 9.37
N LEU A 67 -2.63 3.39 9.73
CA LEU A 67 -3.04 2.01 9.86
C LEU A 67 -4.05 1.71 8.75
N PHE A 68 -3.91 0.54 8.11
CA PHE A 68 -4.78 0.11 7.02
C PHE A 68 -5.42 -1.23 7.31
N VAL A 69 -6.66 -1.38 6.86
CA VAL A 69 -7.34 -2.66 6.71
C VAL A 69 -7.73 -2.79 5.25
N THR A 70 -7.19 -3.77 4.55
CA THR A 70 -7.29 -3.91 3.10
C THR A 70 -8.08 -5.16 2.71
N PHE A 71 -8.90 -5.03 1.68
CA PHE A 71 -9.71 -6.09 1.07
C PHE A 71 -9.36 -6.17 -0.41
N ARG A 72 -8.94 -7.36 -0.86
CA ARG A 72 -8.64 -7.69 -2.26
C ARG A 72 -9.48 -8.89 -2.68
N PRO A 73 -10.75 -8.71 -3.07
CA PRO A 73 -11.65 -9.83 -3.33
C PRO A 73 -11.15 -10.80 -4.38
N ASN A 74 -10.53 -10.29 -5.44
CA ASN A 74 -9.99 -11.10 -6.53
C ASN A 74 -8.82 -11.99 -6.09
N GLU A 75 -8.09 -11.59 -5.05
CA GLU A 75 -6.98 -12.34 -4.46
C GLU A 75 -7.41 -13.17 -3.25
N LYS A 76 -8.72 -13.14 -2.91
CA LYS A 76 -9.29 -13.77 -1.71
C LYS A 76 -8.66 -13.28 -0.40
N ILE A 77 -8.18 -12.04 -0.40
CA ILE A 77 -7.62 -11.37 0.78
C ILE A 77 -8.72 -10.56 1.45
N SER A 78 -8.93 -10.82 2.73
CA SER A 78 -9.82 -10.06 3.59
C SER A 78 -9.10 -9.69 4.88
N ASN A 79 -9.34 -8.47 5.36
CA ASN A 79 -8.78 -7.97 6.63
C ASN A 79 -7.24 -7.95 6.69
N GLU A 80 -6.55 -7.78 5.55
CA GLU A 80 -5.10 -7.60 5.55
C GLU A 80 -4.76 -6.32 6.33
N ILE A 81 -3.96 -6.44 7.38
CA ILE A 81 -3.58 -5.31 8.22
C ILE A 81 -2.15 -4.90 7.94
N SER A 82 -1.99 -3.63 7.62
CA SER A 82 -0.68 -3.01 7.43
C SER A 82 -0.61 -1.64 8.10
N ALA A 83 0.60 -1.21 8.38
CA ALA A 83 0.86 0.10 8.97
C ALA A 83 2.09 0.74 8.34
N THR A 84 2.08 2.06 8.24
CA THR A 84 3.28 2.86 7.96
C THR A 84 3.51 3.85 9.10
N ALA A 85 4.78 4.11 9.38
CA ALA A 85 5.16 5.13 10.35
C ALA A 85 5.58 6.45 9.68
N GLY A 86 5.53 6.53 8.34
CA GLY A 86 6.03 7.65 7.56
C GLY A 86 7.56 7.67 7.41
N TYR A 87 8.22 6.54 7.72
CA TYR A 87 9.66 6.30 7.51
C TYR A 87 9.91 4.80 7.37
N GLU A 88 11.09 4.45 6.88
CA GLU A 88 11.51 3.04 6.76
C GLU A 88 11.69 2.41 8.15
N PHE A 89 11.06 1.27 8.36
CA PHE A 89 11.24 0.51 9.59
C PHE A 89 12.62 -0.16 9.62
N ASN A 90 13.29 -0.06 10.76
CA ASN A 90 14.51 -0.82 10.98
C ASN A 90 14.19 -2.33 10.98
N LYS A 91 14.95 -3.09 10.18
CA LYS A 91 14.76 -4.54 10.02
C LYS A 91 14.88 -5.30 11.34
N ASN A 92 15.71 -4.83 12.26
CA ASN A 92 15.98 -5.48 13.54
C ASN A 92 14.95 -5.13 14.62
N ASN A 93 14.17 -4.07 14.45
CA ASN A 93 13.19 -3.65 15.44
C ASN A 93 11.85 -4.37 15.22
N THR A 94 11.17 -4.68 16.30
CA THR A 94 9.82 -5.25 16.25
C THR A 94 8.79 -4.12 16.14
N VAL A 95 7.85 -4.27 15.21
CA VAL A 95 6.68 -3.40 15.10
C VAL A 95 5.51 -4.08 15.78
N LEU A 96 4.95 -3.41 16.79
CA LEU A 96 3.85 -3.92 17.61
C LEU A 96 2.69 -2.93 17.64
N ALA A 97 1.48 -3.45 17.58
CA ALA A 97 0.26 -2.74 17.96
C ALA A 97 -0.33 -3.37 19.22
N THR A 98 -0.94 -2.54 20.05
CA THR A 98 -1.65 -3.00 21.25
C THR A 98 -3.06 -2.42 21.30
N SER A 99 -4.04 -3.24 21.67
CA SER A 99 -5.41 -2.82 21.91
C SER A 99 -5.91 -3.55 23.16
N GLY A 100 -6.09 -2.80 24.25
CA GLY A 100 -6.35 -3.39 25.57
C GLY A 100 -5.23 -4.37 25.96
N ASN A 101 -5.60 -5.61 26.24
CA ASN A 101 -4.66 -6.68 26.59
C ASN A 101 -4.10 -7.43 25.37
N ASN A 102 -4.54 -7.09 24.16
CA ASN A 102 -4.12 -7.77 22.94
C ASN A 102 -2.85 -7.13 22.38
N LYS A 103 -1.90 -7.98 21.96
CA LYS A 103 -0.66 -7.58 21.29
C LYS A 103 -0.59 -8.20 19.91
N PHE A 104 -0.32 -7.39 18.91
CA PHE A 104 -0.23 -7.79 17.50
C PHE A 104 1.15 -7.44 16.97
N LYS A 105 1.84 -8.42 16.40
CA LYS A 105 3.15 -8.24 15.78
C LYS A 105 2.99 -8.13 14.28
N PHE A 106 3.67 -7.15 13.70
CA PHE A 106 3.82 -7.00 12.26
C PHE A 106 5.12 -7.69 11.85
N ASP A 107 5.00 -8.78 11.13
CA ASP A 107 6.10 -9.71 10.88
C ASP A 107 6.94 -9.33 9.66
N ILE A 108 6.31 -8.73 8.65
CA ILE A 108 6.97 -8.31 7.41
C ILE A 108 7.14 -6.79 7.42
N LYS A 109 8.34 -6.33 7.06
CA LYS A 109 8.65 -4.90 6.89
C LYS A 109 9.29 -4.69 5.53
N GLN A 110 8.69 -3.83 4.71
CA GLN A 110 9.18 -3.54 3.37
C GLN A 110 8.68 -2.17 2.91
N GLN A 111 9.54 -1.38 2.29
CA GLN A 111 9.18 -0.09 1.66
C GLN A 111 8.40 0.87 2.59
N GLY A 112 8.80 0.97 3.85
CA GLY A 112 8.15 1.84 4.83
C GLY A 112 6.83 1.32 5.39
N PHE A 113 6.42 0.11 5.01
CA PHE A 113 5.25 -0.57 5.55
C PHE A 113 5.62 -1.78 6.40
N ALA A 114 4.73 -2.12 7.31
CA ALA A 114 4.77 -3.36 8.08
C ALA A 114 3.43 -4.08 7.97
N TRP A 115 3.45 -5.40 7.79
CA TRP A 115 2.26 -6.26 7.63
C TRP A 115 2.21 -7.34 8.68
N MET A 116 0.99 -7.70 9.06
CA MET A 116 0.72 -8.95 9.75
C MET A 116 0.66 -10.10 8.74
N THR A 117 0.98 -11.31 9.18
CA THR A 117 0.97 -12.52 8.34
C THR A 117 -0.05 -13.55 8.76
N SER A 118 -0.76 -13.33 9.87
CA SER A 118 -1.72 -14.26 10.43
C SER A 118 -3.15 -13.77 10.26
N ASN A 119 -3.91 -14.35 9.32
CA ASN A 119 -5.33 -14.02 9.12
C ASN A 119 -6.15 -14.14 10.40
N LYS A 120 -5.82 -15.10 11.27
CA LYS A 120 -6.49 -15.25 12.57
C LYS A 120 -6.26 -14.02 13.46
N LYS A 121 -5.02 -13.54 13.54
CA LYS A 121 -4.68 -12.35 14.34
C LYS A 121 -5.23 -11.08 13.72
N GLU A 122 -5.23 -10.96 12.40
CA GLU A 122 -5.86 -9.84 11.69
C GLU A 122 -7.35 -9.75 11.99
N ASN A 123 -8.06 -10.87 11.92
CA ASN A 123 -9.49 -10.94 12.28
C ASN A 123 -9.76 -10.57 13.74
N ILE A 124 -8.87 -10.94 14.66
CA ILE A 124 -8.98 -10.54 16.06
C ILE A 124 -8.74 -9.03 16.19
N MET A 125 -7.71 -8.50 15.52
CA MET A 125 -7.39 -7.09 15.57
C MET A 125 -8.54 -6.21 15.06
N VAL A 126 -9.17 -6.58 13.94
CA VAL A 126 -10.35 -5.88 13.41
C VAL A 126 -11.52 -5.84 14.42
N LYS A 127 -11.68 -6.89 15.22
CA LYS A 127 -12.77 -6.95 16.22
C LYS A 127 -12.51 -6.11 17.48
N VAL A 128 -11.24 -5.81 17.77
CA VAL A 128 -10.87 -5.07 18.99
C VAL A 128 -10.48 -3.61 18.74
N MET A 129 -10.44 -3.19 17.48
CA MET A 129 -10.32 -1.79 17.07
C MET A 129 -11.64 -1.05 17.12
#